data_2afa10d6cead0a91bb40e10fba8303f5
#
_entry.id   2afa10d6cead0a91bb40e10fba8303f5
#
_cell.length_a   1.000
_cell.length_b   1.000
_cell.length_c   1.000
_cell.angle_alpha   90.00
_cell.angle_beta   90.00
_cell.angle_gamma   90.00
#
_symmetry.space_group_name_H-M   'P 1'
#
loop_
_entity.id
_entity.type
_entity.pdbx_description
1 polymer ?
#
loop_
_entity_poly.entity_id
_entity_poly.type
_entity_poly.pdbx_seq_one_letter_code
_entity_poly.pdbx_strand_id
1 'polypeptide(L)'
;MNQLDKDYQSLLFDVLSSGVNKTDRTGTGTRSVFGKQIRHDMSDGFPVLTTKKVAWKTMVTELKWFLQGRTDIKYLQDNNCKIWDGDYKKSGRTDGEL
;
A
#
# COMPACT_ATOMS: atom_id res chain seq x y z
N MET A 1 -10.98 -16.72 6.47
CA MET A 1 -10.73 -15.27 6.65
C MET A 1 -10.39 -14.97 8.10
N ASN A 2 -9.33 -14.22 8.34
CA ASN A 2 -8.97 -13.78 9.69
C ASN A 2 -9.78 -12.53 10.09
N GLN A 3 -9.61 -12.09 11.34
CA GLN A 3 -10.36 -10.93 11.84
C GLN A 3 -9.98 -9.65 11.09
N LEU A 4 -8.72 -9.49 10.72
CA LEU A 4 -8.27 -8.34 9.95
C LEU A 4 -8.98 -8.26 8.59
N ASP A 5 -9.16 -9.38 7.90
CA ASP A 5 -9.90 -9.43 6.64
C ASP A 5 -11.34 -8.94 6.81
N LYS A 6 -11.98 -9.38 7.88
CA LYS A 6 -13.36 -8.97 8.20
C LYS A 6 -13.45 -7.48 8.49
N ASP A 7 -12.51 -6.95 9.25
CA ASP A 7 -12.45 -5.53 9.59
C ASP A 7 -12.23 -4.68 8.33
N TYR A 8 -11.35 -5.13 7.45
CA TYR A 8 -11.07 -4.46 6.19
C TYR A 8 -12.30 -4.47 5.27
N GLN A 9 -13.00 -5.60 5.18
CA GLN A 9 -14.24 -5.69 4.39
C GLN A 9 -15.35 -4.79 4.95
N SER A 10 -15.48 -4.69 6.27
CA SER A 10 -16.39 -3.74 6.91
C SER A 10 -16.05 -2.31 6.55
N LEU A 11 -14.75 -1.97 6.55
CA LEU A 11 -14.28 -0.64 6.16
C LEU A 11 -14.65 -0.34 4.70
N LEU A 12 -14.41 -1.28 3.80
CA LEU A 12 -14.78 -1.12 2.39
C LEU A 12 -16.29 -0.92 2.21
N PHE A 13 -17.09 -1.68 2.93
CA PHE A 13 -18.54 -1.54 2.90
C PHE A 13 -19.00 -0.15 3.38
N ASP A 14 -18.41 0.33 4.47
CA ASP A 14 -18.72 1.66 4.99
C ASP A 14 -18.37 2.77 3.98
N VAL A 15 -17.22 2.67 3.32
CA VAL A 15 -16.80 3.63 2.29
C VAL A 15 -17.78 3.60 1.09
N LEU A 16 -18.16 2.41 0.64
CA LEU A 16 -19.10 2.26 -0.47
C LEU A 16 -20.48 2.79 -0.13
N SER A 17 -20.94 2.57 1.11
CA SER A 17 -22.31 2.92 1.54
C SER A 17 -22.44 4.38 1.94
N SER A 18 -21.44 4.94 2.62
CA SER A 18 -21.50 6.26 3.26
C SER A 18 -20.46 7.24 2.74
N GLY A 19 -19.58 6.80 1.83
CA GLY A 19 -18.53 7.66 1.30
C GLY A 19 -19.06 8.77 0.41
N VAL A 20 -18.35 9.89 0.42
CA VAL A 20 -18.63 11.03 -0.46
C VAL A 20 -17.82 10.86 -1.74
N ASN A 21 -18.47 11.08 -2.88
CA ASN A 21 -17.81 11.04 -4.17
C ASN A 21 -16.90 12.28 -4.33
N LYS A 22 -15.66 12.02 -4.72
CA LYS A 22 -14.68 13.07 -4.99
C LYS A 22 -14.02 12.84 -6.35
N THR A 23 -13.63 13.93 -7.01
CA THR A 23 -12.78 13.85 -8.19
C THR A 23 -11.32 13.72 -7.76
N ASP A 24 -10.52 13.06 -8.60
CA ASP A 24 -9.08 12.94 -8.40
C ASP A 24 -8.30 13.41 -9.63
N ARG A 25 -6.98 13.44 -9.54
CA ARG A 25 -6.10 13.90 -10.63
C ARG A 25 -6.16 13.01 -11.88
N THR A 26 -6.64 11.77 -11.73
CA THR A 26 -6.72 10.80 -12.84
C THR A 26 -8.05 10.84 -13.56
N GLY A 27 -9.05 11.56 -13.03
CA GLY A 27 -10.41 11.63 -13.59
C GLY A 27 -11.26 10.39 -13.32
N THR A 28 -10.74 9.40 -12.60
CA THR A 28 -11.48 8.18 -12.25
C THR A 28 -12.53 8.42 -11.17
N GLY A 29 -12.22 9.34 -10.25
CA GLY A 29 -13.06 9.60 -9.10
C GLY A 29 -12.78 8.63 -7.95
N THR A 30 -13.19 9.04 -6.75
CA THR A 30 -13.03 8.24 -5.53
C THR A 30 -14.26 8.39 -4.65
N ARG A 31 -14.46 7.40 -3.76
CA ARG A 31 -15.34 7.53 -2.61
C ARG A 31 -14.52 7.62 -1.35
N SER A 32 -14.88 8.56 -0.48
CA SER A 32 -14.07 8.88 0.69
C SER A 32 -14.92 9.08 1.93
N VAL A 33 -14.43 8.58 3.06
CA VAL A 33 -14.89 8.96 4.39
C VAL A 33 -13.77 9.71 5.09
N PHE A 34 -14.09 10.53 6.09
CA PHE A 34 -13.07 11.36 6.76
C PHE A 34 -11.99 10.50 7.43
N GLY A 35 -12.37 9.42 8.08
CA GLY A 35 -11.41 8.54 8.73
C GLY A 35 -12.04 7.23 9.16
N LYS A 36 -11.22 6.21 9.21
CA LYS A 36 -11.56 4.90 9.75
C LYS A 36 -10.34 4.34 10.46
N GLN A 37 -10.58 3.52 11.47
CA GLN A 37 -9.53 2.88 12.24
C GLN A 37 -9.73 1.37 12.24
N ILE A 38 -8.66 0.64 11.99
CA ILE A 38 -8.59 -0.80 12.21
C ILE A 38 -7.65 -1.05 13.38
N ARG A 39 -8.08 -1.87 14.32
CA ARG A 39 -7.29 -2.30 15.46
C ARG A 39 -6.90 -3.75 15.29
N HIS A 40 -5.61 -4.04 15.29
CA HIS A 40 -5.10 -5.39 15.11
C HIS A 40 -4.35 -5.84 16.35
N ASP A 41 -4.67 -7.05 16.83
CA ASP A 41 -3.93 -7.68 17.90
C ASP A 41 -2.72 -8.42 17.30
N MET A 42 -1.52 -7.95 17.60
CA MET A 42 -0.27 -8.53 17.07
C MET A 42 -0.05 -9.97 17.52
N SER A 43 -0.72 -10.43 18.58
CA SER A 43 -0.66 -11.85 18.98
C SER A 43 -1.32 -12.77 17.95
N ASP A 44 -2.20 -12.24 17.09
CA ASP A 44 -2.82 -12.97 15.99
C ASP A 44 -1.91 -13.08 14.76
N GLY A 45 -0.70 -12.56 14.83
CA GLY A 45 0.27 -12.57 13.75
C GLY A 45 0.41 -11.22 13.05
N PHE A 46 1.24 -11.20 12.02
CA PHE A 46 1.48 -9.98 11.25
C PHE A 46 0.20 -9.54 10.50
N PRO A 47 -0.14 -8.24 10.51
CA PRO A 47 -1.38 -7.74 9.90
C PRO A 47 -1.29 -7.70 8.36
N VAL A 48 -1.47 -8.84 7.73
CA VAL A 48 -1.54 -8.95 6.27
C VAL A 48 -2.90 -9.46 5.85
N LEU A 49 -3.48 -8.83 4.83
CA LEU A 49 -4.76 -9.25 4.27
C LEU A 49 -4.61 -10.55 3.47
N THR A 50 -5.58 -11.43 3.58
CA THR A 50 -5.65 -12.68 2.80
C THR A 50 -6.74 -12.67 1.74
N THR A 51 -7.49 -11.58 1.63
CA THR A 51 -8.54 -11.42 0.61
C THR A 51 -8.01 -11.37 -0.80
N LYS A 52 -6.71 -11.16 -0.93
CA LYS A 52 -5.97 -11.14 -2.18
C LYS A 52 -4.55 -11.62 -1.88
N LYS A 53 -3.91 -12.24 -2.86
CA LYS A 53 -2.52 -12.69 -2.71
C LYS A 53 -1.60 -11.47 -2.62
N VAL A 54 -0.91 -11.34 -1.49
CA VAL A 54 0.05 -10.25 -1.25
C VAL A 54 1.47 -10.75 -1.56
N ALA A 55 2.24 -9.93 -2.27
CA ALA A 55 3.64 -10.20 -2.57
C ALA A 55 4.50 -9.91 -1.32
N TRP A 56 4.58 -10.88 -0.42
CA TRP A 56 5.22 -10.72 0.90
C TRP A 56 6.67 -10.24 0.81
N LYS A 57 7.48 -10.87 -0.05
CA LYS A 57 8.90 -10.49 -0.18
C LYS A 57 9.07 -9.05 -0.66
N THR A 58 8.26 -8.63 -1.61
CA THR A 58 8.25 -7.26 -2.13
C THR A 58 7.90 -6.26 -1.03
N MET A 59 6.88 -6.56 -0.25
CA MET A 59 6.46 -5.72 0.87
C MET A 59 7.56 -5.58 1.92
N VAL A 60 8.20 -6.69 2.31
CA VAL A 60 9.27 -6.68 3.30
C VAL A 60 10.49 -5.92 2.80
N THR A 61 10.84 -6.06 1.52
CA THR A 61 11.94 -5.32 0.90
C THR A 61 11.70 -3.82 0.96
N GLU A 62 10.52 -3.37 0.61
CA GLU A 62 10.16 -1.95 0.67
C GLU A 62 10.18 -1.44 2.12
N LEU A 63 9.65 -2.21 3.05
CA LEU A 63 9.68 -1.83 4.47
C LEU A 63 11.11 -1.66 4.98
N LYS A 64 12.01 -2.57 4.65
CA LYS A 64 13.43 -2.45 5.01
C LYS A 64 14.07 -1.20 4.38
N TRP A 65 13.72 -0.91 3.15
CA TRP A 65 14.17 0.29 2.44
C TRP A 65 13.76 1.56 3.19
N PHE A 66 12.50 1.65 3.61
CA PHE A 66 12.01 2.76 4.42
C PHE A 66 12.74 2.86 5.77
N LEU A 67 12.89 1.74 6.46
CA LEU A 67 13.54 1.72 7.78
C LEU A 67 15.01 2.11 7.73
N GLN A 68 15.67 1.91 6.60
CA GLN A 68 17.05 2.34 6.39
C GLN A 68 17.15 3.81 5.95
N GLY A 69 16.04 4.51 5.78
CA GLY A 69 16.02 5.89 5.31
C GLY A 69 16.55 6.05 3.89
N ARG A 70 16.43 4.99 3.07
CA ARG A 70 16.95 5.02 1.70
C ARG A 70 15.99 5.69 0.75
N THR A 71 16.54 6.27 -0.31
CA THR A 71 15.79 6.92 -1.39
C THR A 71 16.23 6.43 -2.77
N ASP A 72 17.24 5.56 -2.83
CA ASP A 72 17.77 5.01 -4.06
C ASP A 72 16.89 3.87 -4.60
N ILE A 73 16.75 3.81 -5.91
CA ILE A 73 16.00 2.72 -6.55
C ILE A 73 16.81 1.43 -6.67
N LYS A 74 18.15 1.53 -6.63
CA LYS A 74 19.03 0.39 -6.84
C LYS A 74 18.79 -0.74 -5.83
N TYR A 75 18.67 -0.41 -4.56
CA TYR A 75 18.38 -1.40 -3.51
C TYR A 75 17.11 -2.18 -3.81
N LEU A 76 16.06 -1.48 -4.24
CA LEU A 76 14.78 -2.11 -4.57
C LEU A 76 14.92 -3.04 -5.78
N GLN A 77 15.57 -2.59 -6.84
CA GLN A 77 15.79 -3.37 -8.05
C GLN A 77 16.66 -4.60 -7.79
N ASP A 78 17.74 -4.45 -7.02
CA ASP A 78 18.64 -5.55 -6.66
C ASP A 78 17.93 -6.65 -5.84
N ASN A 79 16.84 -6.30 -5.17
CA ASN A 79 16.04 -7.22 -4.37
C ASN A 79 14.70 -7.57 -5.03
N ASN A 80 14.59 -7.40 -6.34
CA ASN A 80 13.39 -7.71 -7.13
C ASN A 80 12.10 -7.00 -6.66
N CYS A 81 12.24 -5.80 -6.11
CA CYS A 81 11.12 -4.96 -5.74
C CYS A 81 10.90 -3.90 -6.82
N LYS A 82 9.83 -4.08 -7.60
CA LYS A 82 9.56 -3.25 -8.79
C LYS A 82 8.48 -2.19 -8.56
N ILE A 83 8.05 -1.99 -7.32
CA ILE A 83 6.93 -1.10 -6.98
C ILE A 83 7.19 0.33 -7.50
N TRP A 84 8.44 0.80 -7.41
CA TRP A 84 8.81 2.16 -7.75
C TRP A 84 9.37 2.35 -9.16
N ASP A 85 9.53 1.27 -9.93
CA ASP A 85 10.14 1.34 -11.26
C ASP A 85 9.38 2.28 -12.20
N GLY A 86 8.04 2.20 -12.21
CA GLY A 86 7.21 3.04 -13.04
C GLY A 86 7.32 4.52 -12.70
N ASP A 87 7.30 4.84 -11.41
CA ASP A 87 7.42 6.22 -10.95
C ASP A 87 8.79 6.79 -11.24
N TYR A 88 9.85 6.00 -11.05
CA TYR A 88 11.21 6.41 -11.40
C TYR A 88 11.33 6.73 -12.89
N LYS A 89 10.82 5.84 -13.74
CA LYS A 89 10.82 6.04 -15.19
C LYS A 89 10.05 7.30 -15.58
N LYS A 90 8.90 7.52 -14.97
CA LYS A 90 8.04 8.67 -15.26
C LYS A 90 8.69 9.98 -14.82
N SER A 91 9.51 9.97 -13.77
CA SER A 91 10.19 11.16 -13.28
C SER A 91 11.27 11.70 -14.25
N GLY A 92 11.77 10.86 -15.15
CA GLY A 92 12.86 11.21 -16.07
C GLY A 92 14.22 11.33 -15.41
N ARG A 93 14.36 10.99 -14.14
CA ARG A 93 15.63 11.04 -13.41
C ARG A 93 16.58 9.94 -13.87
N THR A 94 17.89 10.22 -13.77
CA THR A 94 18.95 9.27 -14.13
C THR A 94 19.95 9.07 -13.01
N ASP A 95 19.74 9.71 -11.86
CA ASP A 95 20.64 9.67 -10.70
C ASP A 95 20.38 8.49 -9.76
N GLY A 96 19.37 7.67 -10.05
CA GLY A 96 18.99 6.54 -9.21
C GLY A 96 18.22 6.90 -7.95
N GLU A 97 17.77 8.14 -7.81
CA GLU A 97 17.06 8.64 -6.65
C GLU A 97 15.56 8.86 -6.93
N LEU A 98 14.75 8.57 -5.93
CA LEU A 98 13.30 8.74 -6.00
C LEU A 98 12.81 10.06 -5.40
#